data_a298e54717f897cd939c85f9a44a6193
#
_entry.id   a298e54717f897cd939c85f9a44a6193
#
_cell.length_a   1.000
_cell.length_b   1.000
_cell.length_c   1.000
_cell.angle_alpha   90.00
_cell.angle_beta   90.00
_cell.angle_gamma   90.00
#
_symmetry.space_group_name_H-M   'P 1'
#
loop_
_entity.id
_entity.type
_entity.pdbx_description
1 polymer ?
#
loop_
_entity_poly.entity_id
_entity_poly.type
_entity_poly.pdbx_seq_one_letter_code
_entity_poly.pdbx_strand_id
1 'polypeptide(L)'
;MRPIVQTNSGPVEGIAEYFDGREGFSFRGIPYAADTAGDNRWRAPQEVKPWTENFDASSFGPQCPQFRMGEGGFRGFIAGAYDVEIPEEEPPLESEDCLRLNVYSSDLNPEEKMPVMFWIHGGAFRYGSGDVYLPDGILSKGKILVTINYRLGELGFFAHPSINEGDQEYKTNFGLLDQIQALKWVKENIEKFGGDPSNITIF
;
A
#
# COMPACT_ATOMS: atom_id res chain seq x y z
N MET A 1 -14.40 2.12 -20.26
CA MET A 1 -13.18 2.98 -20.30
C MET A 1 -12.55 2.88 -18.93
N ARG A 2 -11.23 2.65 -18.84
CA ARG A 2 -10.54 2.57 -17.54
C ARG A 2 -10.41 3.98 -16.95
N PRO A 3 -10.66 4.20 -15.66
CA PRO A 3 -10.53 5.51 -15.03
C PRO A 3 -9.05 5.92 -14.96
N ILE A 4 -8.78 7.20 -15.24
CA ILE A 4 -7.43 7.79 -15.13
C ILE A 4 -7.49 8.94 -14.15
N VAL A 5 -6.58 8.94 -13.17
CA VAL A 5 -6.42 10.00 -12.18
C VAL A 5 -5.02 10.60 -12.31
N GLN A 6 -4.94 11.93 -12.39
CA GLN A 6 -3.66 12.65 -12.48
C GLN A 6 -3.10 12.88 -11.08
N THR A 7 -2.10 12.11 -10.67
CA THR A 7 -1.37 12.31 -9.42
C THR A 7 -0.25 13.35 -9.57
N ASN A 8 0.37 13.76 -8.45
CA ASN A 8 1.54 14.64 -8.48
C ASN A 8 2.76 13.99 -9.15
N SER A 9 2.81 12.65 -9.15
CA SER A 9 3.90 11.89 -9.76
C SER A 9 3.64 11.52 -11.22
N GLY A 10 2.38 11.54 -11.66
CA GLY A 10 1.97 11.19 -13.03
C GLY A 10 0.57 10.58 -13.09
N PRO A 11 0.06 10.29 -14.29
CA PRO A 11 -1.25 9.67 -14.45
C PRO A 11 -1.24 8.21 -14.01
N VAL A 12 -2.32 7.79 -13.30
CA VAL A 12 -2.54 6.39 -12.91
C VAL A 12 -3.86 5.90 -13.51
N GLU A 13 -3.83 4.74 -14.13
CA GLU A 13 -4.96 4.12 -14.80
C GLU A 13 -5.45 2.91 -13.99
N GLY A 14 -6.61 3.06 -13.34
CA GLY A 14 -7.25 2.04 -12.52
C GLY A 14 -8.25 1.18 -13.27
N ILE A 15 -9.11 0.50 -12.52
CA ILE A 15 -10.23 -0.28 -13.04
C ILE A 15 -11.53 0.12 -12.35
N ALA A 16 -12.64 -0.01 -13.08
CA ALA A 16 -13.99 0.01 -12.52
C ALA A 16 -14.39 -1.43 -12.17
N GLU A 17 -14.86 -1.65 -10.97
CA GLU A 17 -15.30 -2.96 -10.50
C GLU A 17 -16.45 -2.81 -9.48
N TYR A 18 -17.03 -3.94 -9.03
CA TYR A 18 -18.18 -3.92 -8.14
C TYR A 18 -17.74 -4.31 -6.72
N PHE A 19 -18.17 -3.50 -5.74
CA PHE A 19 -17.99 -3.72 -4.31
C PHE A 19 -19.37 -3.71 -3.64
N ASP A 20 -19.74 -4.77 -2.94
CA ASP A 20 -21.07 -4.93 -2.33
C ASP A 20 -22.22 -4.62 -3.31
N GLY A 21 -22.06 -5.03 -4.58
CA GLY A 21 -23.07 -4.81 -5.63
C GLY A 21 -23.17 -3.38 -6.16
N ARG A 22 -22.25 -2.49 -5.79
CA ARG A 22 -22.15 -1.11 -6.28
C ARG A 22 -20.88 -0.92 -7.09
N GLU A 23 -20.98 -0.14 -8.15
CA GLU A 23 -19.81 0.25 -8.94
C GLU A 23 -18.88 1.12 -8.11
N GLY A 24 -17.59 0.91 -8.28
CA GLY A 24 -16.54 1.68 -7.68
C GLY A 24 -15.25 1.57 -8.49
N PHE A 25 -14.20 2.18 -8.00
CA PHE A 25 -12.92 2.30 -8.68
C PHE A 25 -11.80 1.80 -7.78
N SER A 26 -10.90 1.03 -8.34
CA SER A 26 -9.66 0.65 -7.68
C SER A 26 -8.44 1.06 -8.49
N PHE A 27 -7.42 1.49 -7.76
CA PHE A 27 -6.10 1.84 -8.26
C PHE A 27 -5.10 1.12 -7.37
N ARG A 28 -4.46 0.09 -7.90
CA ARG A 28 -3.62 -0.85 -7.15
C ARG A 28 -2.16 -0.69 -7.50
N GLY A 29 -1.29 -0.92 -6.52
CA GLY A 29 0.15 -0.96 -6.73
C GLY A 29 0.79 0.38 -7.09
N ILE A 30 0.17 1.52 -6.75
CA ILE A 30 0.72 2.85 -7.04
C ILE A 30 2.01 3.06 -6.22
N PRO A 31 3.15 3.39 -6.83
CA PRO A 31 4.36 3.71 -6.09
C PRO A 31 4.21 5.04 -5.36
N TYR A 32 4.45 5.05 -4.05
CA TYR A 32 4.46 6.27 -3.24
C TYR A 32 5.87 6.72 -2.86
N ALA A 33 6.87 5.88 -3.14
CA ALA A 33 8.29 6.17 -2.97
C ALA A 33 9.10 5.43 -4.04
N ALA A 34 10.36 5.80 -4.20
CA ALA A 34 11.31 5.14 -5.10
C ALA A 34 11.65 3.72 -4.61
N ASP A 35 12.18 2.90 -5.52
CA ASP A 35 12.72 1.57 -5.22
C ASP A 35 13.70 1.62 -4.05
N THR A 36 13.49 0.74 -3.07
CA THR A 36 14.32 0.63 -1.85
C THR A 36 15.42 -0.42 -1.92
N ALA A 37 15.62 -1.03 -3.08
CA ALA A 37 16.71 -1.99 -3.31
C ALA A 37 18.09 -1.31 -3.47
N GLY A 38 19.15 -2.11 -3.41
CA GLY A 38 20.50 -1.68 -3.68
C GLY A 38 20.98 -0.57 -2.73
N ASP A 39 21.40 0.56 -3.31
CA ASP A 39 21.95 1.71 -2.55
C ASP A 39 20.91 2.42 -1.68
N ASN A 40 19.62 2.19 -1.92
CA ASN A 40 18.51 2.73 -1.13
C ASN A 40 18.10 1.82 0.04
N ARG A 41 18.67 0.61 0.14
CA ARG A 41 18.40 -0.29 1.26
C ARG A 41 18.87 0.36 2.57
N TRP A 42 18.05 0.25 3.61
CA TRP A 42 18.31 0.89 4.91
C TRP A 42 18.53 2.41 4.83
N ARG A 43 17.79 3.04 3.95
CA ARG A 43 17.69 4.51 3.86
C ARG A 43 16.25 4.95 4.02
N ALA A 44 16.06 6.22 4.36
CA ALA A 44 14.74 6.84 4.33
C ALA A 44 14.13 6.69 2.91
N PRO A 45 12.80 6.51 2.78
CA PRO A 45 12.16 6.44 1.49
C PRO A 45 12.42 7.73 0.70
N GLN A 46 12.79 7.58 -0.56
CA GLN A 46 13.04 8.69 -1.48
C GLN A 46 11.79 8.97 -2.29
N GLU A 47 11.65 10.20 -2.78
CA GLU A 47 10.56 10.56 -3.67
C GLU A 47 10.58 9.73 -4.96
N VAL A 48 9.42 9.32 -5.41
CA VAL A 48 9.28 8.62 -6.69
C VAL A 48 9.58 9.58 -7.84
N LYS A 49 10.28 9.10 -8.86
CA LYS A 49 10.52 9.89 -10.08
C LYS A 49 9.20 10.07 -10.83
N PRO A 50 8.83 11.31 -11.20
CA PRO A 50 7.63 11.55 -11.98
C PRO A 50 7.64 10.79 -13.32
N TRP A 51 6.46 10.36 -13.77
CA TRP A 51 6.22 9.71 -15.05
C TRP A 51 5.19 10.46 -15.89
N THR A 52 5.21 10.23 -17.20
CA THR A 52 4.31 10.91 -18.16
C THR A 52 3.31 9.98 -18.82
N GLU A 53 3.62 8.70 -18.91
CA GLU A 53 2.73 7.67 -19.44
C GLU A 53 1.78 7.17 -18.36
N ASN A 54 0.63 6.62 -18.76
CA ASN A 54 -0.30 6.04 -17.77
C ASN A 54 0.35 4.87 -17.03
N PHE A 55 0.50 5.01 -15.72
CA PHE A 55 0.89 3.90 -14.86
C PHE A 55 -0.30 2.93 -14.74
N ASP A 56 -0.10 1.68 -15.12
CA ASP A 56 -1.13 0.64 -15.01
C ASP A 56 -1.34 0.23 -13.53
N ALA A 57 -2.40 0.77 -12.93
CA ALA A 57 -2.80 0.51 -11.55
C ALA A 57 -3.95 -0.52 -11.47
N SER A 58 -4.00 -1.50 -12.39
CA SER A 58 -5.01 -2.56 -12.39
C SER A 58 -4.69 -3.74 -11.50
N SER A 59 -3.43 -3.91 -11.12
CA SER A 59 -2.93 -5.05 -10.34
C SER A 59 -2.17 -4.60 -9.10
N PHE A 60 -2.18 -5.44 -8.08
CA PHE A 60 -1.37 -5.20 -6.89
C PHE A 60 0.12 -5.18 -7.24
N GLY A 61 0.86 -4.33 -6.56
CA GLY A 61 2.32 -4.35 -6.59
C GLY A 61 2.90 -5.50 -5.77
N PRO A 62 4.23 -5.71 -5.84
CA PRO A 62 4.89 -6.74 -5.05
C PRO A 62 4.73 -6.47 -3.55
N GLN A 63 4.66 -7.56 -2.78
CA GLN A 63 4.75 -7.50 -1.33
C GLN A 63 6.20 -7.22 -0.91
N CYS A 64 6.37 -6.62 0.27
CA CYS A 64 7.71 -6.48 0.84
C CYS A 64 8.25 -7.86 1.24
N PRO A 65 9.57 -8.14 1.06
CA PRO A 65 10.18 -9.38 1.52
C PRO A 65 9.90 -9.56 3.01
N GLN A 66 9.45 -10.75 3.39
CA GLN A 66 8.90 -10.98 4.71
C GLN A 66 9.08 -12.40 5.21
N PHE A 67 8.98 -12.57 6.52
CA PHE A 67 8.92 -13.88 7.13
C PHE A 67 7.62 -14.59 6.78
N ARG A 68 7.72 -15.80 6.25
CA ARG A 68 6.55 -16.65 5.98
C ARG A 68 6.37 -17.66 7.11
N MET A 69 5.19 -17.66 7.71
CA MET A 69 4.78 -18.65 8.72
C MET A 69 4.36 -19.94 8.02
N GLY A 70 5.29 -20.87 7.73
CA GLY A 70 4.97 -22.17 7.16
C GLY A 70 4.10 -22.15 5.89
N GLU A 71 3.58 -23.32 5.49
CA GLU A 71 2.65 -23.41 4.35
C GLU A 71 1.36 -22.62 4.62
N GLY A 72 0.99 -21.74 3.70
CA GLY A 72 -0.20 -20.89 3.79
C GLY A 72 -0.10 -19.70 4.76
N GLY A 73 1.02 -19.47 5.43
CA GLY A 73 1.23 -18.32 6.31
C GLY A 73 0.20 -18.25 7.44
N PHE A 74 -0.28 -17.04 7.77
CA PHE A 74 -1.31 -16.85 8.80
C PHE A 74 -2.65 -17.51 8.42
N ARG A 75 -3.01 -17.51 7.12
CA ARG A 75 -4.21 -18.23 6.62
C ARG A 75 -4.09 -19.73 6.88
N GLY A 76 -2.90 -20.33 6.64
CA GLY A 76 -2.64 -21.73 6.93
C GLY A 76 -2.73 -22.06 8.42
N PHE A 77 -2.23 -21.19 9.28
CA PHE A 77 -2.39 -21.32 10.73
C PHE A 77 -3.87 -21.31 11.14
N ILE A 78 -4.66 -20.38 10.64
CA ILE A 78 -6.09 -20.28 10.93
C ILE A 78 -6.83 -21.49 10.35
N ALA A 79 -6.56 -21.87 9.10
CA ALA A 79 -7.21 -23.00 8.44
C ALA A 79 -6.95 -24.32 9.20
N GLY A 80 -5.70 -24.55 9.65
CA GLY A 80 -5.36 -25.68 10.48
C GLY A 80 -6.05 -25.70 11.84
N ALA A 81 -6.30 -24.52 12.44
CA ALA A 81 -7.04 -24.40 13.70
C ALA A 81 -8.54 -24.71 13.57
N TYR A 82 -9.10 -24.54 12.38
CA TYR A 82 -10.51 -24.78 12.06
C TYR A 82 -10.74 -26.03 11.19
N ASP A 83 -9.69 -26.81 10.89
CA ASP A 83 -9.73 -28.00 10.03
C ASP A 83 -10.34 -27.70 8.64
N VAL A 84 -9.92 -26.59 8.05
CA VAL A 84 -10.36 -26.12 6.73
C VAL A 84 -9.20 -26.20 5.75
N GLU A 85 -9.45 -26.81 4.57
CA GLU A 85 -8.48 -26.79 3.48
C GLU A 85 -8.42 -25.39 2.86
N ILE A 86 -7.19 -24.89 2.67
CA ILE A 86 -6.95 -23.68 1.87
C ILE A 86 -6.52 -24.09 0.47
N PRO A 87 -7.06 -23.43 -0.57
CA PRO A 87 -6.56 -23.66 -1.93
C PRO A 87 -5.07 -23.38 -2.02
N GLU A 88 -4.34 -24.17 -2.79
CA GLU A 88 -2.98 -23.84 -3.20
C GLU A 88 -3.04 -22.56 -4.04
N GLU A 89 -2.45 -21.50 -3.54
CA GLU A 89 -2.27 -20.23 -4.26
C GLU A 89 -0.79 -20.07 -4.58
N GLU A 90 -0.47 -19.57 -5.76
CA GLU A 90 0.91 -19.17 -6.05
C GLU A 90 1.35 -18.12 -5.02
N PRO A 91 2.59 -18.23 -4.49
CA PRO A 91 3.08 -17.24 -3.55
C PRO A 91 3.10 -15.86 -4.20
N PRO A 92 2.66 -14.80 -3.51
CA PRO A 92 2.69 -13.46 -4.07
C PRO A 92 4.12 -13.06 -4.42
N LEU A 93 4.24 -12.23 -5.46
CA LEU A 93 5.52 -11.65 -5.85
C LEU A 93 6.07 -10.80 -4.70
N GLU A 94 7.31 -11.06 -4.30
CA GLU A 94 8.04 -10.25 -3.33
C GLU A 94 9.17 -9.46 -4.01
N SER A 95 9.36 -8.22 -3.59
CA SER A 95 10.45 -7.36 -4.06
C SER A 95 10.81 -6.31 -3.00
N GLU A 96 12.03 -5.85 -2.97
CA GLU A 96 12.40 -4.66 -2.21
C GLU A 96 11.77 -3.38 -2.80
N ASP A 97 11.43 -3.38 -4.11
CA ASP A 97 10.58 -2.34 -4.73
C ASP A 97 9.10 -2.54 -4.36
N CYS A 98 8.80 -2.48 -3.06
CA CYS A 98 7.50 -2.83 -2.47
C CYS A 98 6.71 -1.63 -1.92
N LEU A 99 7.25 -0.41 -1.97
CA LEU A 99 6.59 0.77 -1.43
C LEU A 99 5.42 1.21 -2.31
N ARG A 100 4.34 0.43 -2.22
CA ARG A 100 3.12 0.54 -3.03
C ARG A 100 1.92 0.79 -2.14
N LEU A 101 0.94 1.51 -2.69
CA LEU A 101 -0.36 1.69 -2.05
C LEU A 101 -1.50 1.39 -3.04
N ASN A 102 -2.67 1.14 -2.46
CA ASN A 102 -3.89 0.91 -3.21
C ASN A 102 -4.94 1.94 -2.76
N VAL A 103 -5.70 2.47 -3.71
CA VAL A 103 -6.79 3.42 -3.44
C VAL A 103 -8.09 2.81 -3.98
N TYR A 104 -9.12 2.79 -3.14
CA TYR A 104 -10.46 2.36 -3.49
C TYR A 104 -11.44 3.48 -3.24
N SER A 105 -12.23 3.85 -4.25
CA SER A 105 -13.19 4.95 -4.21
C SER A 105 -14.51 4.55 -4.85
N SER A 106 -15.63 4.97 -4.26
CA SER A 106 -16.95 4.79 -4.87
C SER A 106 -17.30 5.89 -5.87
N ASP A 107 -16.62 7.04 -5.80
CA ASP A 107 -16.83 8.17 -6.71
C ASP A 107 -15.54 9.01 -6.80
N LEU A 108 -15.10 9.31 -8.00
CA LEU A 108 -13.89 10.13 -8.23
C LEU A 108 -14.18 11.64 -8.20
N ASN A 109 -15.45 12.04 -8.35
CA ASN A 109 -15.88 13.43 -8.39
C ASN A 109 -17.15 13.66 -7.56
N PRO A 110 -17.16 13.30 -6.26
CA PRO A 110 -18.32 13.47 -5.42
C PRO A 110 -18.61 14.96 -5.17
N GLU A 111 -19.89 15.30 -4.92
CA GLU A 111 -20.28 16.67 -4.54
C GLU A 111 -19.58 17.11 -3.25
N GLU A 112 -19.49 16.21 -2.27
CA GLU A 112 -18.72 16.41 -1.04
C GLU A 112 -17.60 15.38 -0.96
N LYS A 113 -16.37 15.85 -0.66
CA LYS A 113 -15.20 14.96 -0.54
C LYS A 113 -15.40 13.94 0.57
N MET A 114 -15.03 12.69 0.27
CA MET A 114 -15.26 11.56 1.16
C MET A 114 -14.17 11.42 2.24
N PRO A 115 -14.53 11.05 3.48
CA PRO A 115 -13.55 10.67 4.50
C PRO A 115 -12.65 9.52 4.01
N VAL A 116 -11.40 9.56 4.43
CA VAL A 116 -10.37 8.60 4.01
C VAL A 116 -10.00 7.69 5.18
N MET A 117 -10.10 6.38 4.96
CA MET A 117 -9.63 5.35 5.87
C MET A 117 -8.26 4.87 5.39
N PHE A 118 -7.20 5.18 6.15
CA PHE A 118 -5.82 4.83 5.82
C PHE A 118 -5.39 3.62 6.64
N TRP A 119 -5.33 2.45 5.99
CA TRP A 119 -5.01 1.18 6.63
C TRP A 119 -3.51 0.89 6.63
N ILE A 120 -2.96 0.64 7.81
CA ILE A 120 -1.60 0.13 8.01
C ILE A 120 -1.73 -1.31 8.50
N HIS A 121 -1.34 -2.28 7.66
CA HIS A 121 -1.49 -3.68 8.00
C HIS A 121 -0.69 -4.08 9.23
N GLY A 122 -1.23 -5.04 10.00
CA GLY A 122 -0.55 -5.68 11.12
C GLY A 122 0.51 -6.70 10.68
N GLY A 123 0.94 -7.55 11.62
CA GLY A 123 1.92 -8.61 11.36
C GLY A 123 3.22 -8.41 12.12
N ALA A 124 3.17 -7.67 13.24
CA ALA A 124 4.31 -7.43 14.15
C ALA A 124 5.55 -6.87 13.44
N PHE A 125 5.36 -6.09 12.39
CA PHE A 125 6.41 -5.53 11.51
C PHE A 125 7.25 -6.59 10.78
N ARG A 126 6.83 -7.84 10.73
CA ARG A 126 7.57 -8.97 10.17
C ARG A 126 6.91 -9.58 8.94
N TYR A 127 5.60 -9.46 8.81
CA TYR A 127 4.80 -9.97 7.70
C TYR A 127 3.52 -9.14 7.50
N GLY A 128 2.86 -9.34 6.38
CA GLY A 128 1.62 -8.68 6.01
C GLY A 128 1.75 -7.87 4.72
N SER A 129 0.61 -7.42 4.22
CA SER A 129 0.53 -6.65 2.98
C SER A 129 -0.81 -5.93 2.87
N GLY A 130 -0.83 -4.84 2.12
CA GLY A 130 -2.03 -4.06 1.84
C GLY A 130 -2.99 -4.71 0.82
N ASP A 131 -2.57 -5.76 0.11
CA ASP A 131 -3.39 -6.47 -0.88
C ASP A 131 -4.39 -7.47 -0.26
N VAL A 132 -4.21 -7.80 1.01
CA VAL A 132 -5.09 -8.73 1.75
C VAL A 132 -6.43 -8.09 2.14
N TYR A 133 -6.49 -6.76 2.20
CA TYR A 133 -7.64 -6.04 2.72
C TYR A 133 -8.43 -5.37 1.60
N LEU A 134 -9.64 -5.88 1.37
CA LEU A 134 -10.55 -5.38 0.36
C LEU A 134 -11.50 -4.31 0.94
N PRO A 135 -12.05 -3.43 0.11
CA PRO A 135 -12.80 -2.27 0.55
C PRO A 135 -14.25 -2.56 0.93
N ASP A 136 -14.67 -3.84 0.91
CA ASP A 136 -16.05 -4.24 1.21
C ASP A 136 -16.55 -3.67 2.54
N GLY A 137 -17.73 -3.12 2.54
CA GLY A 137 -18.33 -2.47 3.71
C GLY A 137 -17.80 -1.06 4.02
N ILE A 138 -16.66 -0.63 3.46
CA ILE A 138 -16.12 0.73 3.63
C ILE A 138 -16.67 1.66 2.56
N LEU A 139 -16.56 1.27 1.28
CA LEU A 139 -17.05 2.09 0.17
C LEU A 139 -18.56 2.28 0.23
N SER A 140 -19.31 1.27 0.64
CA SER A 140 -20.77 1.37 0.80
C SER A 140 -21.22 2.41 1.83
N LYS A 141 -20.32 2.88 2.68
CA LYS A 141 -20.52 3.95 3.67
C LYS A 141 -20.00 5.31 3.22
N GLY A 142 -19.71 5.49 1.93
CA GLY A 142 -19.22 6.75 1.38
C GLY A 142 -17.83 7.15 1.89
N LYS A 143 -16.92 6.17 2.04
CA LYS A 143 -15.55 6.40 2.48
C LYS A 143 -14.58 5.83 1.46
N ILE A 144 -13.41 6.45 1.35
CA ILE A 144 -12.28 5.91 0.59
C ILE A 144 -11.47 4.99 1.49
N LEU A 145 -11.02 3.86 0.96
CA LEU A 145 -10.01 3.03 1.60
C LEU A 145 -8.67 3.22 0.89
N VAL A 146 -7.62 3.44 1.66
CA VAL A 146 -6.23 3.34 1.21
C VAL A 146 -5.53 2.27 2.02
N THR A 147 -4.87 1.32 1.35
CA THR A 147 -4.02 0.30 1.97
C THR A 147 -2.59 0.46 1.48
N ILE A 148 -1.62 0.18 2.34
CA ILE A 148 -0.20 0.40 2.01
C ILE A 148 0.64 -0.84 2.28
N ASN A 149 1.75 -0.98 1.54
CA ASN A 149 2.89 -1.80 1.93
C ASN A 149 3.97 -0.90 2.56
N TYR A 150 4.72 -1.42 3.49
CA TYR A 150 5.89 -0.77 4.09
C TYR A 150 6.97 -1.83 4.38
N ARG A 151 8.23 -1.44 4.42
CA ARG A 151 9.34 -2.39 4.66
C ARG A 151 9.20 -3.09 6.01
N LEU A 152 9.45 -4.38 6.01
CA LEU A 152 9.25 -5.29 7.12
C LEU A 152 10.57 -5.90 7.60
N GLY A 153 10.55 -6.49 8.79
CA GLY A 153 11.68 -7.23 9.35
C GLY A 153 13.00 -6.45 9.30
N GLU A 154 14.04 -7.09 8.85
CA GLU A 154 15.38 -6.51 8.79
C GLU A 154 15.48 -5.37 7.77
N LEU A 155 14.68 -5.37 6.69
CA LEU A 155 14.70 -4.30 5.71
C LEU A 155 14.08 -3.00 6.24
N GLY A 156 13.10 -3.11 7.13
CA GLY A 156 12.42 -1.96 7.70
C GLY A 156 12.96 -1.50 9.06
N PHE A 157 13.55 -2.41 9.85
CA PHE A 157 13.77 -2.14 11.28
C PHE A 157 15.16 -2.54 11.79
N PHE A 158 16.07 -3.00 10.91
CA PHE A 158 17.44 -3.29 11.31
C PHE A 158 18.20 -2.03 11.69
N ALA A 159 18.97 -2.12 12.78
CA ALA A 159 19.85 -1.05 13.25
C ALA A 159 21.25 -1.61 13.52
N HIS A 160 22.25 -1.05 12.89
CA HIS A 160 23.65 -1.42 13.12
C HIS A 160 24.54 -0.19 12.92
N PRO A 161 25.64 -0.02 13.71
CA PRO A 161 26.52 1.14 13.59
C PRO A 161 27.02 1.38 12.16
N SER A 162 27.37 0.33 11.40
CA SER A 162 27.86 0.47 10.03
C SER A 162 26.80 0.98 9.03
N ILE A 163 25.50 0.82 9.29
CA ILE A 163 24.44 1.42 8.47
C ILE A 163 24.32 2.91 8.76
N ASN A 164 24.71 3.29 9.99
CA ASN A 164 24.61 4.65 10.49
C ASN A 164 25.82 5.51 10.12
N GLU A 165 26.78 4.99 9.36
CA GLU A 165 27.92 5.74 8.85
C GLU A 165 27.46 6.61 7.68
N GLY A 166 27.76 7.92 7.73
CA GLY A 166 27.39 8.90 6.71
C GLY A 166 26.31 9.89 7.16
N ASP A 167 25.95 10.80 6.26
CA ASP A 167 25.05 11.95 6.51
C ASP A 167 23.55 11.56 6.45
N GLN A 168 23.16 10.44 7.05
CA GLN A 168 21.74 10.09 7.12
C GLN A 168 21.09 10.76 8.34
N GLU A 169 20.01 11.49 8.08
CA GLU A 169 19.15 12.05 9.13
C GLU A 169 18.49 10.93 9.95
N TYR A 170 18.04 9.86 9.28
CA TYR A 170 17.37 8.71 9.89
C TYR A 170 18.24 7.47 9.76
N LYS A 171 18.43 6.77 10.87
CA LYS A 171 19.39 5.66 11.00
C LYS A 171 18.74 4.31 11.29
N THR A 172 17.42 4.26 11.44
CA THR A 172 16.63 3.06 11.71
C THR A 172 15.13 3.36 11.55
N ASN A 173 14.26 2.36 11.80
CA ASN A 173 12.80 2.49 11.68
C ASN A 173 12.34 2.92 10.28
N PHE A 174 13.01 2.46 9.24
CA PHE A 174 12.70 2.81 7.86
C PHE A 174 11.26 2.43 7.50
N GLY A 175 10.74 1.31 8.03
CA GLY A 175 9.34 0.92 7.85
C GLY A 175 8.33 1.94 8.41
N LEU A 176 8.66 2.66 9.51
CA LEU A 176 7.82 3.76 9.99
C LEU A 176 7.93 5.00 9.09
N LEU A 177 9.12 5.26 8.56
CA LEU A 177 9.32 6.35 7.59
C LEU A 177 8.54 6.09 6.30
N ASP A 178 8.44 4.82 5.88
CA ASP A 178 7.63 4.40 4.73
C ASP A 178 6.14 4.72 4.96
N GLN A 179 5.61 4.40 6.15
CA GLN A 179 4.22 4.72 6.53
C GLN A 179 3.97 6.25 6.51
N ILE A 180 4.92 7.03 7.03
CA ILE A 180 4.84 8.51 7.00
C ILE A 180 4.87 9.01 5.56
N GLN A 181 5.73 8.46 4.70
CA GLN A 181 5.83 8.84 3.29
C GLN A 181 4.54 8.49 2.52
N ALA A 182 3.95 7.32 2.77
CA ALA A 182 2.66 6.94 2.21
C ALA A 182 1.55 7.91 2.62
N LEU A 183 1.49 8.29 3.90
CA LEU A 183 0.50 9.24 4.39
C LEU A 183 0.67 10.64 3.78
N LYS A 184 1.91 11.10 3.56
CA LYS A 184 2.21 12.34 2.83
C LYS A 184 1.69 12.26 1.40
N TRP A 185 1.99 11.17 0.68
CA TRP A 185 1.49 10.95 -0.66
C TRP A 185 -0.05 10.99 -0.72
N VAL A 186 -0.72 10.32 0.22
CA VAL A 186 -2.19 10.33 0.32
C VAL A 186 -2.70 11.75 0.54
N LYS A 187 -2.14 12.49 1.47
CA LYS A 187 -2.55 13.87 1.75
C LYS A 187 -2.43 14.80 0.53
N GLU A 188 -1.44 14.56 -0.33
CA GLU A 188 -1.18 15.38 -1.53
C GLU A 188 -2.03 14.97 -2.74
N ASN A 189 -2.55 13.73 -2.77
CA ASN A 189 -3.17 13.18 -3.97
C ASN A 189 -4.62 12.75 -3.81
N ILE A 190 -5.08 12.46 -2.59
CA ILE A 190 -6.36 11.77 -2.37
C ILE A 190 -7.58 12.57 -2.80
N GLU A 191 -7.48 13.89 -2.87
CA GLU A 191 -8.54 14.76 -3.39
C GLU A 191 -8.90 14.43 -4.84
N LYS A 192 -7.92 13.99 -5.63
CA LYS A 192 -8.08 13.61 -7.04
C LYS A 192 -8.82 12.27 -7.21
N PHE A 193 -8.92 11.51 -6.12
CA PHE A 193 -9.70 10.27 -6.03
C PHE A 193 -11.06 10.47 -5.33
N GLY A 194 -11.45 11.71 -5.08
CA GLY A 194 -12.70 12.07 -4.41
C GLY A 194 -12.61 12.16 -2.87
N GLY A 195 -11.41 12.02 -2.28
CA GLY A 195 -11.20 12.04 -0.84
C GLY A 195 -10.94 13.43 -0.26
N ASP A 196 -11.21 13.56 1.05
CA ASP A 196 -10.90 14.77 1.83
C ASP A 196 -9.51 14.64 2.49
N PRO A 197 -8.50 15.40 2.03
CA PRO A 197 -7.16 15.36 2.61
C PRO A 197 -7.09 15.92 4.05
N SER A 198 -8.15 16.58 4.51
CA SER A 198 -8.26 17.07 5.89
C SER A 198 -8.95 16.08 6.84
N ASN A 199 -9.55 15.01 6.29
CA ASN A 199 -10.31 14.00 7.04
C ASN A 199 -9.77 12.59 6.77
N ILE A 200 -8.54 12.33 7.22
CA ILE A 200 -7.86 11.04 7.07
C ILE A 200 -7.79 10.36 8.44
N THR A 201 -8.35 9.18 8.56
CA THR A 201 -8.26 8.33 9.75
C THR A 201 -7.27 7.19 9.50
N ILE A 202 -6.26 7.06 10.36
CA ILE A 202 -5.29 5.96 10.38
C ILE A 202 -5.83 4.86 11.30
N PHE A 203 -5.76 3.59 10.86
CA PHE A 203 -6.21 2.43 11.67
C PHE A 203 -5.47 1.16 11.27
#